data_1af5fe0fc3cbea1d777090b6dd1104ac
#
_entry.id   1af5fe0fc3cbea1d777090b6dd1104ac
#
_cell.length_a   1.000
_cell.length_b   1.000
_cell.length_c   1.000
_cell.angle_alpha   90.00
_cell.angle_beta   90.00
_cell.angle_gamma   90.00
#
_symmetry.space_group_name_H-M   'P 1'
#
loop_
_entity.id
_entity.type
_entity.pdbx_description
1 polymer ?
#
loop_
_entity_poly.entity_id
_entity_poly.type
_entity_poly.pdbx_seq_one_letter_code
_entity_poly.pdbx_strand_id
1 'polypeptide(L)'
;MGAGYCIDRIYVGGDALCLQNAATGREATMPHDIPCPDISRRVVIGGGGEAGLEAARVCALRGHHVVLFEQEAQTGGQVTIAARAGWREALSGIVRWLDAQVRKLGVDLRLGTRATPELIAAEKPDVVIVATGGHASVGDRPGSDLVHDARAVLEGTVEPTGSVLLYDDMGQHNAASVAEVPVSYTHLRAHETCADL
;
A
#
# COMPACT_ATOMS: atom_id res chain seq x y z
N MET A 1 -8.98 -3.26 -12.87
CA MET A 1 -8.26 -2.08 -13.37
C MET A 1 -7.61 -1.39 -12.19
N GLY A 2 -6.44 -0.76 -12.38
CA GLY A 2 -5.74 -0.07 -11.31
C GLY A 2 -6.55 1.10 -10.71
N ALA A 3 -5.96 1.82 -9.79
CA ALA A 3 -6.61 2.88 -9.01
C ALA A 3 -6.92 4.19 -9.77
N GLY A 4 -7.05 4.16 -11.08
CA GLY A 4 -7.35 5.36 -11.89
C GLY A 4 -6.16 6.32 -12.08
N TYR A 5 -5.05 6.07 -11.43
CA TYR A 5 -3.89 6.97 -11.34
C TYR A 5 -3.39 7.51 -12.70
N CYS A 6 -3.34 6.68 -13.73
CA CYS A 6 -2.93 7.10 -15.07
C CYS A 6 -3.90 8.10 -15.69
N ILE A 7 -5.20 7.92 -15.47
CA ILE A 7 -6.26 8.80 -15.99
C ILE A 7 -6.25 10.10 -15.21
N ASP A 8 -6.21 10.04 -13.87
CA ASP A 8 -6.22 11.21 -13.00
C ASP A 8 -5.06 12.16 -13.34
N ARG A 9 -3.87 11.61 -13.60
CA ARG A 9 -2.72 12.41 -14.00
C ARG A 9 -2.91 13.11 -15.34
N ILE A 10 -3.51 12.45 -16.32
CA ILE A 10 -3.80 13.06 -17.64
C ILE A 10 -4.77 14.23 -17.48
N TYR A 11 -5.80 14.07 -16.66
CA TYR A 11 -6.78 15.14 -16.43
C TYR A 11 -6.20 16.38 -15.74
N VAL A 12 -5.15 16.22 -14.93
CA VAL A 12 -4.43 17.35 -14.32
C VAL A 12 -3.24 17.84 -15.16
N GLY A 13 -3.13 17.38 -16.42
CA GLY A 13 -2.05 17.80 -17.34
C GLY A 13 -0.69 17.20 -17.02
N GLY A 14 -0.63 16.11 -16.26
CA GLY A 14 0.60 15.39 -15.94
C GLY A 14 0.92 14.26 -16.91
N ASP A 15 2.11 13.65 -16.75
CA ASP A 15 2.52 12.51 -17.56
C ASP A 15 1.64 11.29 -17.32
N ALA A 16 1.38 10.51 -18.37
CA ALA A 16 0.69 9.23 -18.28
C ALA A 16 1.61 8.18 -17.64
N LEU A 17 1.45 7.97 -16.34
CA LEU A 17 2.18 6.95 -15.58
C LEU A 17 1.30 5.73 -15.30
N CYS A 18 1.92 4.57 -15.11
CA CYS A 18 1.20 3.34 -14.81
C CYS A 18 1.61 2.79 -13.44
N LEU A 19 0.63 2.39 -12.63
CA LEU A 19 0.89 1.74 -11.34
C LEU A 19 1.54 0.34 -11.48
N GLN A 20 1.25 -0.34 -12.59
CA GLN A 20 1.75 -1.71 -12.81
C GLN A 20 3.06 -1.75 -13.60
N ASN A 21 3.41 -0.68 -14.29
CA ASN A 21 4.64 -0.58 -15.06
C ASN A 21 5.30 0.78 -14.84
N ALA A 22 6.31 0.80 -13.99
CA ALA A 22 7.04 2.00 -13.63
C ALA A 22 7.76 2.67 -14.82
N ALA A 23 8.05 1.93 -15.90
CA ALA A 23 8.70 2.46 -17.10
C ALA A 23 7.75 3.30 -17.97
N THR A 24 6.41 3.11 -17.86
CA THR A 24 5.44 3.78 -18.71
C THR A 24 5.63 5.30 -18.70
N GLY A 25 5.81 5.90 -19.88
CA GLY A 25 6.07 7.33 -20.08
C GLY A 25 7.47 7.78 -19.65
N ARG A 26 8.35 6.84 -19.24
CA ARG A 26 9.72 7.13 -18.77
C ARG A 26 10.77 6.19 -19.36
N GLU A 27 10.45 5.52 -20.46
CA GLU A 27 11.24 4.44 -21.03
C GLU A 27 12.65 4.89 -21.43
N ALA A 28 12.84 6.18 -21.74
CA ALA A 28 14.14 6.75 -22.06
C ALA A 28 15.13 6.79 -20.88
N THR A 29 14.60 6.91 -19.65
CA THR A 29 15.39 7.02 -18.41
C THR A 29 15.24 5.82 -17.48
N MET A 30 14.15 5.10 -17.63
CA MET A 30 13.81 3.90 -16.87
C MET A 30 13.44 2.79 -17.86
N PRO A 31 14.41 2.04 -18.37
CA PRO A 31 14.17 1.01 -19.39
C PRO A 31 13.24 -0.08 -18.84
N HIS A 32 12.43 -0.66 -19.71
CA HIS A 32 11.53 -1.77 -19.40
C HIS A 32 12.30 -2.99 -18.91
N ASP A 33 13.43 -3.28 -19.56
CA ASP A 33 14.36 -4.31 -19.12
C ASP A 33 15.24 -3.75 -18.01
N ILE A 34 15.21 -4.39 -16.86
CA ILE A 34 15.95 -3.95 -15.67
C ILE A 34 17.41 -4.39 -15.80
N PRO A 35 18.37 -3.44 -15.93
CA PRO A 35 19.78 -3.79 -16.09
C PRO A 35 20.37 -4.31 -14.77
N CYS A 36 21.24 -5.31 -14.87
CA CYS A 36 22.06 -5.75 -13.75
C CYS A 36 23.19 -4.74 -13.52
N PRO A 37 23.53 -4.39 -12.28
CA PRO A 37 24.69 -3.59 -11.95
C PRO A 37 25.98 -4.44 -12.01
N ASP A 38 27.12 -3.76 -12.07
CA ASP A 38 28.42 -4.42 -12.02
C ASP A 38 28.74 -5.05 -10.66
N ILE A 39 28.10 -4.54 -9.59
CA ILE A 39 28.35 -4.97 -8.22
C ILE A 39 27.04 -5.39 -7.57
N SER A 40 26.96 -6.66 -7.13
CA SER A 40 25.88 -7.14 -6.28
C SER A 40 26.01 -6.55 -4.87
N ARG A 41 24.88 -6.19 -4.26
CA ARG A 41 24.80 -5.61 -2.92
C ARG A 41 23.85 -6.41 -2.05
N ARG A 42 24.06 -6.32 -0.75
CA ARG A 42 23.10 -6.79 0.25
C ARG A 42 22.11 -5.68 0.56
N VAL A 43 20.86 -5.90 0.20
CA VAL A 43 19.76 -4.94 0.39
C VAL A 43 18.82 -5.49 1.48
N VAL A 44 18.57 -4.68 2.51
CA VAL A 44 17.59 -5.02 3.55
C VAL A 44 16.40 -4.09 3.46
N ILE A 45 15.20 -4.65 3.44
CA ILE A 45 13.96 -3.93 3.27
C ILE A 45 13.07 -4.15 4.50
N GLY A 46 12.59 -3.06 5.08
CA GLY A 46 11.60 -3.10 6.16
C GLY A 46 10.21 -2.75 5.65
N GLY A 47 9.28 -3.72 5.72
CA GLY A 47 7.90 -3.63 5.30
C GLY A 47 7.60 -4.40 4.01
N GLY A 48 6.68 -5.38 4.10
CA GLY A 48 6.24 -6.24 3.02
C GLY A 48 4.93 -5.78 2.36
N GLY A 49 4.63 -4.49 2.42
CA GLY A 49 3.58 -3.87 1.62
C GLY A 49 3.97 -3.79 0.15
N GLU A 50 3.12 -3.20 -0.68
CA GLU A 50 3.33 -3.08 -2.13
C GLU A 50 4.69 -2.44 -2.49
N ALA A 51 5.03 -1.34 -1.82
CA ALA A 51 6.29 -0.63 -2.06
C ALA A 51 7.53 -1.50 -1.75
N GLY A 52 7.50 -2.21 -0.61
CA GLY A 52 8.60 -3.09 -0.21
C GLY A 52 8.73 -4.32 -1.09
N LEU A 53 7.61 -4.93 -1.48
CA LEU A 53 7.60 -6.07 -2.40
C LEU A 53 8.13 -5.70 -3.78
N GLU A 54 7.71 -4.55 -4.34
CA GLU A 54 8.23 -4.10 -5.64
C GLU A 54 9.71 -3.74 -5.56
N ALA A 55 10.15 -3.06 -4.49
CA ALA A 55 11.57 -2.79 -4.26
C ALA A 55 12.38 -4.10 -4.18
N ALA A 56 11.87 -5.11 -3.44
CA ALA A 56 12.52 -6.41 -3.32
C ALA A 56 12.62 -7.12 -4.68
N ARG A 57 11.52 -7.12 -5.44
CA ARG A 57 11.47 -7.70 -6.78
C ARG A 57 12.52 -7.07 -7.72
N VAL A 58 12.54 -5.75 -7.76
CA VAL A 58 13.48 -5.02 -8.65
C VAL A 58 14.93 -5.22 -8.21
N CYS A 59 15.22 -5.14 -6.91
CA CYS A 59 16.57 -5.39 -6.40
C CYS A 59 17.03 -6.82 -6.69
N ALA A 60 16.17 -7.82 -6.54
CA ALA A 60 16.50 -9.20 -6.85
C ALA A 60 16.70 -9.44 -8.35
N LEU A 61 15.85 -8.85 -9.21
CA LEU A 61 16.04 -8.87 -10.67
C LEU A 61 17.37 -8.24 -11.11
N ARG A 62 17.83 -7.24 -10.37
CA ARG A 62 19.14 -6.63 -10.58
C ARG A 62 20.31 -7.48 -10.08
N GLY A 63 20.05 -8.63 -9.47
CA GLY A 63 21.09 -9.53 -8.96
C GLY A 63 21.63 -9.15 -7.58
N HIS A 64 20.89 -8.36 -6.80
CA HIS A 64 21.23 -8.08 -5.40
C HIS A 64 20.75 -9.19 -4.47
N HIS A 65 21.41 -9.35 -3.32
CA HIS A 65 20.96 -10.20 -2.23
C HIS A 65 19.94 -9.43 -1.38
N VAL A 66 18.69 -9.87 -1.37
CA VAL A 66 17.60 -9.14 -0.72
C VAL A 66 17.07 -9.90 0.48
N VAL A 67 16.98 -9.21 1.61
CA VAL A 67 16.24 -9.64 2.82
C VAL A 67 15.08 -8.68 3.03
N LEU A 68 13.87 -9.20 3.18
CA LEU A 68 12.67 -8.41 3.44
C LEU A 68 12.03 -8.86 4.76
N PHE A 69 11.89 -7.90 5.69
CA PHE A 69 11.18 -8.09 6.94
C PHE A 69 9.75 -7.58 6.83
N GLU A 70 8.79 -8.40 7.24
CA GLU A 70 7.38 -8.04 7.36
C GLU A 70 6.86 -8.45 8.74
N GLN A 71 6.26 -7.50 9.47
CA GLN A 71 5.76 -7.74 10.82
C GLN A 71 4.52 -8.63 10.86
N GLU A 72 3.72 -8.60 9.81
CA GLU A 72 2.52 -9.43 9.71
C GLU A 72 2.86 -10.84 9.23
N ALA A 73 1.93 -11.77 9.45
CA ALA A 73 2.07 -13.16 9.00
C ALA A 73 1.98 -13.32 7.47
N GLN A 74 1.60 -12.25 6.75
CA GLN A 74 1.45 -12.23 5.31
C GLN A 74 1.83 -10.86 4.74
N THR A 75 2.23 -10.86 3.47
CA THR A 75 2.55 -9.64 2.72
C THR A 75 1.30 -8.88 2.27
N GLY A 76 1.49 -7.63 1.83
CA GLY A 76 0.48 -6.83 1.12
C GLY A 76 0.08 -5.54 1.81
N GLY A 77 0.31 -5.41 3.12
CA GLY A 77 0.08 -4.17 3.86
C GLY A 77 -1.30 -3.56 3.61
N GLN A 78 -1.35 -2.26 3.38
CA GLN A 78 -2.60 -1.51 3.21
C GLN A 78 -3.41 -1.91 1.98
N VAL A 79 -2.79 -2.44 0.92
CA VAL A 79 -3.50 -2.90 -0.28
C VAL A 79 -4.40 -4.09 0.03
N THR A 80 -3.96 -5.00 0.91
CA THR A 80 -4.77 -6.13 1.37
C THR A 80 -6.01 -5.66 2.13
N ILE A 81 -5.89 -4.59 2.91
CA ILE A 81 -7.01 -4.00 3.65
C ILE A 81 -7.97 -3.31 2.67
N ALA A 82 -7.45 -2.50 1.75
CA ALA A 82 -8.23 -1.82 0.74
C ALA A 82 -9.02 -2.79 -0.16
N ALA A 83 -8.48 -3.97 -0.43
CA ALA A 83 -9.11 -5.02 -1.23
C ALA A 83 -10.31 -5.69 -0.53
N ARG A 84 -10.54 -5.43 0.76
CA ARG A 84 -11.72 -5.94 1.50
C ARG A 84 -13.01 -5.24 1.09
N ALA A 85 -12.96 -4.03 0.56
CA ALA A 85 -14.10 -3.41 -0.09
C ALA A 85 -14.43 -4.20 -1.37
N GLY A 86 -15.69 -4.67 -1.54
CA GLY A 86 -16.07 -5.63 -2.57
C GLY A 86 -15.70 -5.20 -3.98
N TRP A 87 -15.92 -3.96 -4.35
CA TRP A 87 -15.57 -3.42 -5.67
C TRP A 87 -14.06 -3.27 -5.92
N ARG A 88 -13.22 -3.38 -4.86
CA ARG A 88 -11.76 -3.29 -4.92
C ARG A 88 -11.04 -4.63 -4.74
N GLU A 89 -11.74 -5.73 -4.62
CA GLU A 89 -11.17 -7.08 -4.42
C GLU A 89 -10.06 -7.40 -5.42
N ALA A 90 -10.18 -6.92 -6.67
CA ALA A 90 -9.18 -7.11 -7.72
C ALA A 90 -7.78 -6.58 -7.36
N LEU A 91 -7.66 -5.63 -6.42
CA LEU A 91 -6.36 -5.12 -5.94
C LEU A 91 -5.53 -6.21 -5.26
N SER A 92 -6.17 -7.22 -4.67
CA SER A 92 -5.48 -8.37 -4.07
C SER A 92 -4.59 -9.11 -5.09
N GLY A 93 -4.92 -9.01 -6.38
CA GLY A 93 -4.12 -9.59 -7.46
C GLY A 93 -2.71 -9.01 -7.55
N ILE A 94 -2.53 -7.73 -7.23
CA ILE A 94 -1.22 -7.05 -7.21
C ILE A 94 -0.33 -7.70 -6.15
N VAL A 95 -0.86 -7.84 -4.94
CA VAL A 95 -0.13 -8.44 -3.81
C VAL A 95 0.24 -9.89 -4.10
N ARG A 96 -0.72 -10.69 -4.57
CA ARG A 96 -0.46 -12.10 -4.91
C ARG A 96 0.63 -12.24 -5.97
N TRP A 97 0.61 -11.38 -6.98
CA TRP A 97 1.62 -11.41 -8.02
C TRP A 97 3.00 -11.02 -7.48
N LEU A 98 3.11 -9.93 -6.73
CA LEU A 98 4.37 -9.46 -6.14
C LEU A 98 4.95 -10.50 -5.16
N ASP A 99 4.15 -11.07 -4.27
CA ASP A 99 4.57 -12.12 -3.34
C ASP A 99 5.13 -13.33 -4.09
N ALA A 100 4.43 -13.79 -5.13
CA ALA A 100 4.91 -14.89 -5.96
C ALA A 100 6.24 -14.54 -6.67
N GLN A 101 6.40 -13.29 -7.16
CA GLN A 101 7.65 -12.86 -7.80
C GLN A 101 8.82 -12.83 -6.84
N VAL A 102 8.69 -12.24 -5.65
CA VAL A 102 9.78 -12.17 -4.68
C VAL A 102 10.23 -13.55 -4.23
N ARG A 103 9.29 -14.48 -4.02
CA ARG A 103 9.61 -15.89 -3.71
C ARG A 103 10.34 -16.58 -4.87
N LYS A 104 9.85 -16.43 -6.09
CA LYS A 104 10.48 -16.97 -7.31
C LYS A 104 11.91 -16.47 -7.50
N LEU A 105 12.17 -15.22 -7.14
CA LEU A 105 13.49 -14.58 -7.27
C LEU A 105 14.43 -14.89 -6.10
N GLY A 106 14.00 -15.68 -5.12
CA GLY A 106 14.82 -16.10 -3.99
C GLY A 106 15.10 -15.01 -2.97
N VAL A 107 14.17 -14.04 -2.82
CA VAL A 107 14.22 -13.05 -1.73
C VAL A 107 14.07 -13.76 -0.39
N ASP A 108 14.94 -13.47 0.58
CA ASP A 108 14.82 -13.93 1.97
C ASP A 108 13.68 -13.16 2.65
N LEU A 109 12.47 -13.71 2.56
CA LEU A 109 11.24 -13.13 3.07
C LEU A 109 10.94 -13.62 4.49
N ARG A 110 11.04 -12.71 5.47
CA ARG A 110 10.85 -12.98 6.89
C ARG A 110 9.55 -12.37 7.40
N LEU A 111 8.51 -13.17 7.36
CA LEU A 111 7.19 -12.85 7.88
C LEU A 111 7.12 -12.93 9.40
N GLY A 112 6.15 -12.26 10.03
CA GLY A 112 5.99 -12.22 11.48
C GLY A 112 7.16 -11.55 12.19
N THR A 113 7.96 -10.76 11.48
CA THR A 113 9.22 -10.19 12.00
C THR A 113 9.25 -8.69 11.76
N ARG A 114 9.08 -7.92 12.83
CA ARG A 114 9.19 -6.46 12.75
C ARG A 114 10.64 -6.04 12.50
N ALA A 115 10.87 -5.25 11.47
CA ALA A 115 12.18 -4.67 11.17
C ALA A 115 12.58 -3.67 12.28
N THR A 116 13.55 -4.05 13.11
CA THR A 116 14.16 -3.16 14.09
C THR A 116 15.55 -2.74 13.62
N PRO A 117 16.10 -1.61 14.09
CA PRO A 117 17.45 -1.18 13.75
C PRO A 117 18.50 -2.27 14.02
N GLU A 118 18.34 -3.02 15.12
CA GLU A 118 19.27 -4.07 15.53
C GLU A 118 19.23 -5.26 14.56
N LEU A 119 18.01 -5.71 14.16
CA LEU A 119 17.84 -6.79 13.20
C LEU A 119 18.37 -6.39 11.82
N ILE A 120 18.12 -5.14 11.40
CA ILE A 120 18.64 -4.62 10.14
C ILE A 120 20.17 -4.58 10.17
N ALA A 121 20.77 -4.05 11.23
CA ALA A 121 22.22 -3.97 11.38
C ALA A 121 22.90 -5.36 11.42
N ALA A 122 22.24 -6.35 12.03
CA ALA A 122 22.75 -7.73 12.07
C ALA A 122 22.90 -8.36 10.68
N GLU A 123 22.09 -7.91 9.71
CA GLU A 123 22.19 -8.34 8.30
C GLU A 123 23.38 -7.71 7.55
N LYS A 124 24.08 -6.73 8.14
CA LYS A 124 25.20 -6.00 7.54
C LYS A 124 24.86 -5.49 6.12
N PRO A 125 23.80 -4.68 5.95
CA PRO A 125 23.37 -4.23 4.65
C PRO A 125 24.32 -3.22 4.02
N ASP A 126 24.45 -3.26 2.69
CA ASP A 126 25.02 -2.16 1.91
C ASP A 126 23.98 -1.04 1.70
N VAL A 127 22.69 -1.44 1.64
CA VAL A 127 21.56 -0.53 1.42
C VAL A 127 20.37 -0.95 2.29
N VAL A 128 19.73 0.02 2.92
CA VAL A 128 18.47 -0.18 3.65
C VAL A 128 17.35 0.58 2.93
N ILE A 129 16.23 -0.09 2.69
CA ILE A 129 15.01 0.50 2.15
C ILE A 129 13.94 0.46 3.22
N VAL A 130 13.42 1.62 3.59
CA VAL A 130 12.31 1.74 4.56
C VAL A 130 11.00 1.87 3.80
N ALA A 131 10.16 0.84 3.90
CA ALA A 131 8.86 0.74 3.23
C ALA A 131 7.74 0.37 4.23
N THR A 132 7.83 0.87 5.46
CA THR A 132 6.96 0.50 6.58
C THR A 132 5.54 1.08 6.49
N GLY A 133 5.27 1.89 5.46
CA GLY A 133 3.96 2.49 5.24
C GLY A 133 3.63 3.62 6.22
N GLY A 134 2.36 3.88 6.40
CA GLY A 134 1.85 4.90 7.31
C GLY A 134 0.69 4.37 8.15
N HIS A 135 0.41 5.07 9.22
CA HIS A 135 -0.75 4.85 10.07
C HIS A 135 -1.71 6.04 9.92
N ALA A 136 -3.01 5.75 9.96
CA ALA A 136 -4.01 6.79 10.05
C ALA A 136 -3.87 7.54 11.38
N SER A 137 -4.12 8.84 11.35
CA SER A 137 -4.17 9.67 12.55
C SER A 137 -5.52 10.38 12.57
N VAL A 138 -6.30 10.14 13.62
CA VAL A 138 -7.57 10.83 13.83
C VAL A 138 -7.39 12.24 14.42
N GLY A 139 -6.13 12.60 14.71
CA GLY A 139 -5.78 13.89 15.32
C GLY A 139 -6.17 13.99 16.79
N ASP A 140 -5.72 15.07 17.42
CA ASP A 140 -6.06 15.41 18.82
C ASP A 140 -7.15 16.51 18.80
N ARG A 141 -8.39 16.12 18.59
CA ARG A 141 -9.54 17.02 18.52
C ARG A 141 -10.59 16.61 19.56
N PRO A 142 -11.42 17.54 20.07
CA PRO A 142 -12.55 17.17 20.89
C PRO A 142 -13.43 16.14 20.20
N GLY A 143 -13.72 15.02 20.87
CA GLY A 143 -14.50 13.91 20.30
C GLY A 143 -13.67 12.90 19.49
N SER A 144 -12.35 12.97 19.50
CA SER A 144 -11.49 11.98 18.80
C SER A 144 -11.66 10.55 19.32
N ASP A 145 -12.15 10.38 20.54
CA ASP A 145 -12.53 9.10 21.14
C ASP A 145 -13.74 8.44 20.45
N LEU A 146 -14.54 9.21 19.71
CA LEU A 146 -15.67 8.73 18.93
C LEU A 146 -15.31 8.50 17.46
N VAL A 147 -14.09 8.85 17.04
CA VAL A 147 -13.65 8.77 15.64
C VAL A 147 -12.88 7.49 15.41
N HIS A 148 -13.27 6.76 14.38
CA HIS A 148 -12.59 5.58 13.89
C HIS A 148 -12.05 5.84 12.48
N ASP A 149 -10.82 5.41 12.22
CA ASP A 149 -10.27 5.53 10.89
C ASP A 149 -10.82 4.46 9.92
N ALA A 150 -10.74 4.75 8.63
CA ALA A 150 -11.22 3.87 7.58
C ALA A 150 -10.58 2.47 7.63
N ARG A 151 -9.33 2.38 8.07
CA ARG A 151 -8.60 1.11 8.15
C ARG A 151 -9.21 0.20 9.21
N ALA A 152 -9.49 0.74 10.41
CA ALA A 152 -10.06 -0.03 11.52
C ALA A 152 -11.41 -0.66 11.13
N VAL A 153 -12.23 0.07 10.37
CA VAL A 153 -13.51 -0.43 9.87
C VAL A 153 -13.31 -1.52 8.80
N LEU A 154 -12.42 -1.30 7.83
CA LEU A 154 -12.14 -2.29 6.79
C LEU A 154 -11.44 -3.54 7.33
N GLU A 155 -10.64 -3.43 8.38
CA GLU A 155 -10.03 -4.57 9.08
C GLU A 155 -11.05 -5.36 9.92
N GLY A 156 -12.22 -4.76 10.21
CA GLY A 156 -13.23 -5.36 11.06
C GLY A 156 -12.88 -5.31 12.55
N THR A 157 -11.91 -4.47 12.94
CA THR A 157 -11.58 -4.21 14.35
C THR A 157 -12.61 -3.28 15.01
N VAL A 158 -13.35 -2.53 14.19
CA VAL A 158 -14.47 -1.68 14.58
C VAL A 158 -15.67 -2.02 13.70
N GLU A 159 -16.79 -2.34 14.32
CA GLU A 159 -18.09 -2.47 13.66
C GLU A 159 -18.93 -1.22 13.97
N PRO A 160 -19.12 -0.31 13.01
CA PRO A 160 -19.97 0.85 13.19
C PRO A 160 -21.44 0.43 13.39
N THR A 161 -22.08 0.91 14.45
CA THR A 161 -23.49 0.62 14.76
C THR A 161 -24.28 1.88 14.96
N GLY A 162 -25.61 1.85 14.73
CA GLY A 162 -26.48 3.00 14.90
C GLY A 162 -26.29 4.07 13.84
N SER A 163 -26.33 5.34 14.24
CA SER A 163 -26.11 6.47 13.33
C SER A 163 -24.62 6.75 13.18
N VAL A 164 -24.12 6.66 11.96
CA VAL A 164 -22.70 6.85 11.64
C VAL A 164 -22.55 8.08 10.75
N LEU A 165 -21.66 8.99 11.12
CA LEU A 165 -21.22 10.09 10.27
C LEU A 165 -19.94 9.68 9.57
N LEU A 166 -19.95 9.69 8.24
CA LEU A 166 -18.75 9.50 7.42
C LEU A 166 -18.20 10.87 7.03
N TYR A 167 -16.95 11.13 7.45
CA TYR A 167 -16.23 12.34 7.10
C TYR A 167 -15.12 12.02 6.09
N ASP A 168 -15.16 12.65 4.93
CA ASP A 168 -14.15 12.52 3.88
C ASP A 168 -13.49 13.87 3.65
N ASP A 169 -12.24 14.01 4.06
CA ASP A 169 -11.41 15.21 3.88
C ASP A 169 -10.50 15.14 2.65
N MET A 170 -10.47 13.99 1.99
CA MET A 170 -9.56 13.74 0.86
C MET A 170 -10.27 13.64 -0.49
N GLY A 171 -11.57 13.44 -0.52
CA GLY A 171 -12.34 13.22 -1.75
C GLY A 171 -11.91 12.00 -2.55
N GLN A 172 -11.41 10.96 -1.87
CA GLN A 172 -10.87 9.77 -2.52
C GLN A 172 -11.70 8.50 -2.21
N HIS A 173 -11.24 7.38 -2.73
CA HIS A 173 -11.94 6.10 -2.63
C HIS A 173 -12.08 5.53 -1.22
N ASN A 174 -11.37 6.06 -0.23
CA ASN A 174 -11.37 5.55 1.13
C ASN A 174 -12.76 5.63 1.78
N ALA A 175 -13.38 6.80 1.69
CA ALA A 175 -14.71 7.03 2.24
C ALA A 175 -15.76 6.12 1.59
N ALA A 176 -15.76 6.04 0.25
CA ALA A 176 -16.66 5.15 -0.48
C ALA A 176 -16.47 3.67 -0.07
N SER A 177 -15.23 3.23 0.11
CA SER A 177 -14.92 1.86 0.53
C SER A 177 -15.43 1.54 1.93
N VAL A 178 -15.36 2.51 2.85
CA VAL A 178 -15.87 2.36 4.21
C VAL A 178 -17.39 2.42 4.25
N ALA A 179 -18.00 3.27 3.42
CA ALA A 179 -19.44 3.40 3.33
C ALA A 179 -20.15 2.09 2.98
N GLU A 180 -19.52 1.24 2.17
CA GLU A 180 -20.09 -0.06 1.79
C GLU A 180 -20.18 -1.06 2.96
N VAL A 181 -19.30 -0.95 3.96
CA VAL A 181 -19.25 -1.90 5.08
C VAL A 181 -20.54 -1.85 5.92
N PRO A 182 -21.03 -0.68 6.38
CA PRO A 182 -22.27 -0.59 7.14
C PRO A 182 -23.53 -0.70 6.29
N VAL A 183 -23.46 -0.50 4.96
CA VAL A 183 -24.65 -0.50 4.07
C VAL A 183 -25.33 -1.86 3.97
N SER A 184 -24.64 -2.94 4.26
CA SER A 184 -25.29 -4.24 4.42
C SER A 184 -26.40 -4.23 5.48
N TYR A 185 -26.52 -3.16 6.29
CA TYR A 185 -27.43 -3.04 7.42
C TYR A 185 -28.35 -1.79 7.42
N THR A 186 -28.10 -0.72 6.63
CA THR A 186 -28.85 0.53 6.73
C THR A 186 -28.84 1.39 5.46
N HIS A 187 -29.80 2.35 5.36
CA HIS A 187 -29.85 3.35 4.30
C HIS A 187 -28.84 4.47 4.53
N LEU A 188 -27.94 4.70 3.59
CA LEU A 188 -27.06 5.87 3.56
C LEU A 188 -27.88 7.14 3.25
N ARG A 189 -27.72 8.17 4.09
CA ARG A 189 -28.07 9.54 3.73
C ARG A 189 -26.75 10.29 3.49
N ALA A 190 -26.49 10.65 2.24
CA ALA A 190 -25.37 11.53 1.91
C ALA A 190 -25.75 12.97 2.25
N HIS A 191 -24.94 13.65 3.05
CA HIS A 191 -24.93 15.10 3.17
C HIS A 191 -23.73 15.62 2.39
N GLU A 192 -24.01 16.32 1.29
CA GLU A 192 -22.99 17.14 0.62
C GLU A 192 -22.80 18.40 1.46
N THR A 193 -21.65 18.55 2.09
CA THR A 193 -21.19 19.84 2.56
C THR A 193 -20.31 20.43 1.45
N CYS A 194 -20.89 21.27 0.59
CA CYS A 194 -20.11 22.25 -0.14
C CYS A 194 -19.53 23.22 0.90
N ALA A 195 -18.26 23.06 1.22
CA ALA A 195 -17.51 24.12 1.85
C ALA A 195 -17.08 25.06 0.71
N ASP A 196 -17.79 26.18 0.57
CA ASP A 196 -17.27 27.34 -0.14
C ASP A 196 -16.03 27.83 0.63
N LEU A 197 -14.85 27.64 0.04
CA LEU A 197 -13.60 28.28 0.42
C LEU A 197 -13.16 29.24 -0.68
#